data_4c61655437c51f418fc2f05e3253da22
#
_entry.id   4c61655437c51f418fc2f05e3253da22
#
_cell.length_a   1.000
_cell.length_b   1.000
_cell.length_c   1.000
_cell.angle_alpha   90.00
_cell.angle_beta   90.00
_cell.angle_gamma   90.00
#
_symmetry.space_group_name_H-M   'P 1'
#
loop_
_entity.id
_entity.type
_entity.pdbx_description
1 polymer ?
#
loop_
_entity_poly.entity_id
_entity_poly.type
_entity_poly.pdbx_seq_one_letter_code
_entity_poly.pdbx_strand_id
1 'polypeptide(L)'
;LINSEQDTESFKSIGTYVEIIDFNNLPNGLLGITVKGMHRVEIKSAKKDEDGLNTGSISPISEPSVDDQALLAKFPELINVLVQLKNHPKIRELPIEIDLSSADSVSYHLGGLIPLTPLDKQLLLDAFDAGQRLNILSRLIEEISSEKPST
;
A
#
# COMPACT_ATOMS: atom_id res chain seq x y z
N LEU A 1 31.58 21.18 -21.59
CA LEU A 1 31.03 21.10 -20.21
C LEU A 1 29.57 20.69 -20.35
N ILE A 2 29.30 19.38 -20.34
CA ILE A 2 27.98 18.80 -20.31
C ILE A 2 27.60 18.73 -18.84
N ASN A 3 26.72 19.63 -18.39
CA ASN A 3 26.03 19.48 -17.12
C ASN A 3 25.09 18.30 -17.25
N SER A 4 25.52 17.15 -16.79
CA SER A 4 24.63 16.05 -16.42
C SER A 4 23.98 16.44 -15.08
N GLU A 5 23.00 17.31 -15.11
CA GLU A 5 22.00 17.34 -14.06
C GLU A 5 21.25 16.02 -14.20
N GLN A 6 21.64 15.10 -13.37
CA GLN A 6 21.00 13.84 -13.14
C GLN A 6 19.52 14.08 -12.83
N ASP A 7 18.67 13.55 -13.70
CA ASP A 7 17.30 13.20 -13.34
C ASP A 7 17.37 12.22 -12.16
N THR A 8 17.56 12.75 -10.97
CA THR A 8 17.27 12.03 -9.74
C THR A 8 15.75 11.93 -9.68
N GLU A 9 15.21 10.84 -10.23
CA GLU A 9 13.85 10.44 -9.92
C GLU A 9 13.71 10.55 -8.41
N SER A 10 12.84 11.43 -7.93
CA SER A 10 12.67 11.66 -6.50
C SER A 10 11.92 10.46 -5.93
N PHE A 11 12.66 9.59 -5.23
CA PHE A 11 12.07 8.48 -4.51
C PHE A 11 11.40 8.98 -3.23
N LYS A 12 10.28 8.35 -2.88
CA LYS A 12 9.70 8.50 -1.56
C LYS A 12 10.59 7.80 -0.53
N SER A 13 10.66 8.35 0.68
CA SER A 13 11.51 7.79 1.73
C SER A 13 10.99 6.45 2.29
N ILE A 14 9.70 6.21 2.19
CA ILE A 14 9.06 4.97 2.66
C ILE A 14 8.58 4.18 1.46
N GLY A 15 8.91 2.90 1.42
CA GLY A 15 8.47 1.95 0.42
C GLY A 15 8.06 0.62 1.03
N THR A 16 7.69 -0.33 0.17
CA THR A 16 7.36 -1.69 0.56
C THR A 16 8.37 -2.65 -0.03
N TYR A 17 9.00 -3.45 0.83
CA TYR A 17 9.77 -4.61 0.38
C TYR A 17 8.82 -5.67 -0.16
N VAL A 18 9.11 -6.16 -1.35
CA VAL A 18 8.27 -7.17 -2.03
C VAL A 18 9.11 -8.37 -2.44
N GLU A 19 8.48 -9.53 -2.51
CA GLU A 19 9.03 -10.73 -3.10
C GLU A 19 8.32 -11.05 -4.42
N ILE A 20 9.08 -11.44 -5.44
CA ILE A 20 8.50 -11.96 -6.68
C ILE A 20 8.08 -13.40 -6.44
N ILE A 21 6.78 -13.67 -6.55
CA ILE A 21 6.21 -15.00 -6.27
C ILE A 21 5.80 -15.76 -7.54
N ASP A 22 5.68 -15.07 -8.68
CA ASP A 22 5.32 -15.69 -9.95
C ASP A 22 5.76 -14.84 -11.15
N PHE A 23 5.93 -15.52 -12.29
CA PHE A 23 6.26 -14.93 -13.59
C PHE A 23 5.28 -15.37 -14.65
N ASN A 24 4.76 -14.42 -15.42
CA ASN A 24 3.79 -14.66 -16.48
C ASN A 24 4.24 -14.03 -17.79
N ASN A 25 4.04 -14.73 -18.92
CA ASN A 25 4.18 -14.14 -20.24
C ASN A 25 2.88 -13.41 -20.60
N LEU A 26 2.98 -12.11 -20.84
CA LEU A 26 1.85 -11.30 -21.29
C LEU A 26 1.63 -11.46 -22.79
N PRO A 27 0.38 -11.27 -23.30
CA PRO A 27 0.06 -11.41 -24.73
C PRO A 27 0.89 -10.52 -25.67
N ASN A 28 1.42 -9.40 -25.15
CA ASN A 28 2.29 -8.46 -25.89
C ASN A 28 3.79 -8.86 -25.89
N GLY A 29 4.10 -10.06 -25.39
CA GLY A 29 5.50 -10.56 -25.30
C GLY A 29 6.31 -10.02 -24.14
N LEU A 30 5.72 -9.19 -23.26
CA LEU A 30 6.37 -8.70 -22.06
C LEU A 30 6.32 -9.75 -20.94
N LEU A 31 7.32 -9.69 -20.06
CA LEU A 31 7.33 -10.47 -18.84
C LEU A 31 6.50 -9.76 -17.76
N GLY A 32 5.43 -10.41 -17.32
CA GLY A 32 4.68 -10.01 -16.14
C GLY A 32 5.23 -10.66 -14.89
N ILE A 33 5.24 -9.96 -13.79
CA ILE A 33 5.60 -10.50 -12.47
C ILE A 33 4.45 -10.30 -11.49
N THR A 34 4.27 -11.29 -10.61
CA THR A 34 3.41 -11.14 -9.43
C THR A 34 4.28 -10.95 -8.22
N VAL A 35 4.02 -9.91 -7.46
CA VAL A 35 4.79 -9.60 -6.25
C VAL A 35 3.90 -9.67 -5.01
N LYS A 36 4.50 -10.08 -3.90
CA LYS A 36 3.87 -10.06 -2.57
C LYS A 36 4.55 -9.02 -1.70
N GLY A 37 3.78 -8.10 -1.16
CA GLY A 37 4.25 -7.13 -0.17
C GLY A 37 4.60 -7.84 1.16
N MET A 38 5.76 -7.53 1.73
CA MET A 38 6.26 -8.17 2.93
C MET A 38 6.23 -7.22 4.13
N HIS A 39 6.96 -6.12 4.07
CA HIS A 39 7.04 -5.13 5.14
C HIS A 39 7.45 -3.76 4.60
N ARG A 40 7.24 -2.73 5.40
CA ARG A 40 7.69 -1.39 5.07
C ARG A 40 9.20 -1.25 5.22
N VAL A 41 9.77 -0.40 4.39
CA VAL A 41 11.21 -0.08 4.44
C VAL A 41 11.41 1.41 4.32
N GLU A 42 12.44 1.91 5.00
CA GLU A 42 12.98 3.24 4.76
C GLU A 42 14.06 3.15 3.69
N ILE A 43 13.94 3.97 2.64
CA ILE A 43 14.93 4.07 1.57
C ILE A 43 15.96 5.11 1.99
N LYS A 44 17.18 4.66 2.29
CA LYS A 44 18.29 5.50 2.74
C LYS A 44 19.01 6.18 1.59
N SER A 45 19.16 5.47 0.48
CA SER A 45 19.78 5.96 -0.74
C SER A 45 19.27 5.19 -1.94
N ALA A 46 19.26 5.84 -3.09
CA ALA A 46 18.96 5.21 -4.36
C ALA A 46 19.90 5.74 -5.42
N LYS A 47 20.29 4.89 -6.36
CA LYS A 47 21.09 5.25 -7.51
C LYS A 47 20.62 4.45 -8.73
N LYS A 48 20.83 5.02 -9.90
CA LYS A 48 20.63 4.34 -11.18
C LYS A 48 21.99 3.81 -11.64
N ASP A 49 22.07 2.53 -11.95
CA ASP A 49 23.30 1.94 -12.51
C ASP A 49 23.39 2.15 -14.03
N GLU A 50 24.49 1.66 -14.63
CA GLU A 50 24.76 1.84 -16.07
C GLU A 50 23.71 1.20 -16.97
N ASP A 51 23.07 0.13 -16.51
CA ASP A 51 21.99 -0.58 -17.23
C ASP A 51 20.61 0.06 -17.03
N GLY A 52 20.54 1.16 -16.27
CA GLY A 52 19.32 1.88 -15.96
C GLY A 52 18.49 1.29 -14.82
N LEU A 53 19.01 0.29 -14.11
CA LEU A 53 18.39 -0.30 -12.95
C LEU A 53 18.56 0.62 -11.73
N ASN A 54 17.45 0.90 -11.04
CA ASN A 54 17.50 1.61 -9.78
C ASN A 54 17.85 0.63 -8.65
N THR A 55 18.92 0.93 -7.92
CA THR A 55 19.37 0.17 -6.76
C THR A 55 19.46 1.09 -5.55
N GLY A 56 19.33 0.54 -4.34
CA GLY A 56 19.34 1.37 -3.15
C GLY A 56 19.66 0.61 -1.87
N SER A 57 19.94 1.37 -0.84
CA SER A 57 20.08 0.88 0.53
C SER A 57 18.77 1.11 1.28
N ILE A 58 18.28 0.08 1.95
CA ILE A 58 17.03 0.11 2.69
C ILE A 58 17.23 -0.36 4.13
N SER A 59 16.34 0.07 5.02
CA SER A 59 16.22 -0.44 6.40
C SER A 59 14.78 -0.86 6.66
N PRO A 60 14.53 -2.05 7.24
CA PRO A 60 13.19 -2.45 7.63
C PRO A 60 12.60 -1.50 8.66
N ILE A 61 11.31 -1.22 8.55
CA ILE A 61 10.53 -0.47 9.55
C ILE A 61 9.77 -1.49 10.39
N SER A 62 9.98 -1.45 11.71
CA SER A 62 9.18 -2.22 12.63
C SER A 62 7.84 -1.56 12.87
N GLU A 63 6.74 -2.31 12.71
CA GLU A 63 5.41 -1.81 13.03
C GLU A 63 5.28 -1.66 14.55
N PRO A 64 4.82 -0.48 15.05
CA PRO A 64 4.54 -0.31 16.46
C PRO A 64 3.43 -1.26 16.91
N SER A 65 3.58 -1.85 18.09
CA SER A 65 2.53 -2.69 18.68
C SER A 65 1.33 -1.84 19.09
N VAL A 66 0.13 -2.29 18.75
CA VAL A 66 -1.14 -1.66 19.11
C VAL A 66 -2.07 -2.68 19.77
N ASP A 67 -3.05 -2.20 20.54
CA ASP A 67 -4.17 -3.03 20.99
C ASP A 67 -5.17 -3.13 19.84
N ASP A 68 -5.07 -4.19 19.05
CA ASP A 68 -5.88 -4.41 17.85
C ASP A 68 -7.39 -4.34 18.16
N GLN A 69 -7.83 -5.02 19.21
CA GLN A 69 -9.25 -5.10 19.58
C GLN A 69 -9.81 -3.72 19.97
N ALA A 70 -9.10 -3.01 20.83
CA ALA A 70 -9.52 -1.68 21.28
C ALA A 70 -9.48 -0.65 20.13
N LEU A 71 -8.50 -0.80 19.24
CA LEU A 71 -8.34 0.09 18.09
C LEU A 71 -9.42 -0.15 17.05
N LEU A 72 -9.64 -1.40 16.62
CA LEU A 72 -10.63 -1.76 15.60
C LEU A 72 -12.07 -1.46 16.06
N ALA A 73 -12.36 -1.54 17.35
CA ALA A 73 -13.67 -1.17 17.91
C ALA A 73 -14.05 0.30 17.67
N LYS A 74 -13.08 1.17 17.37
CA LYS A 74 -13.32 2.59 17.05
C LYS A 74 -13.70 2.82 15.58
N PHE A 75 -13.53 1.83 14.71
CA PHE A 75 -13.71 1.95 13.26
C PHE A 75 -14.63 0.87 12.67
N PRO A 76 -15.84 0.67 13.21
CA PRO A 76 -16.73 -0.39 12.74
C PRO A 76 -17.12 -0.22 11.26
N GLU A 77 -17.21 1.03 10.77
CA GLU A 77 -17.55 1.32 9.38
C GLU A 77 -16.45 0.80 8.44
N LEU A 78 -15.18 0.98 8.81
CA LEU A 78 -14.06 0.50 7.99
C LEU A 78 -14.05 -1.02 7.90
N ILE A 79 -14.34 -1.70 8.99
CA ILE A 79 -14.47 -3.16 9.02
C ILE A 79 -15.61 -3.61 8.11
N ASN A 80 -16.76 -2.95 8.15
CA ASN A 80 -17.89 -3.26 7.28
C ASN A 80 -17.53 -3.08 5.79
N VAL A 81 -16.84 -1.98 5.44
CA VAL A 81 -16.36 -1.76 4.08
C VAL A 81 -15.43 -2.89 3.64
N LEU A 82 -14.48 -3.28 4.50
CA LEU A 82 -13.55 -4.37 4.17
C LEU A 82 -14.25 -5.73 4.01
N VAL A 83 -15.24 -6.03 4.84
CA VAL A 83 -16.05 -7.24 4.71
C VAL A 83 -16.83 -7.26 3.40
N GLN A 84 -17.41 -6.14 2.98
CA GLN A 84 -18.11 -6.02 1.70
C GLN A 84 -17.14 -6.20 0.52
N LEU A 85 -15.96 -5.57 0.59
CA LEU A 85 -14.91 -5.73 -0.43
C LEU A 85 -14.43 -7.18 -0.51
N LYS A 86 -14.17 -7.83 0.62
CA LYS A 86 -13.76 -9.25 0.68
C LYS A 86 -14.77 -10.18 0.02
N ASN A 87 -16.06 -9.87 0.10
CA ASN A 87 -17.14 -10.66 -0.51
C ASN A 87 -17.37 -10.34 -1.98
N HIS A 88 -16.74 -9.30 -2.52
CA HIS A 88 -16.86 -8.94 -3.93
C HIS A 88 -16.23 -10.03 -4.82
N PRO A 89 -16.89 -10.52 -5.90
CA PRO A 89 -16.41 -11.64 -6.71
C PRO A 89 -14.96 -11.49 -7.20
N LYS A 90 -14.60 -10.31 -7.69
CA LYS A 90 -13.24 -10.04 -8.19
C LYS A 90 -12.16 -10.10 -7.09
N ILE A 91 -12.49 -9.78 -5.85
CA ILE A 91 -11.54 -9.77 -4.74
C ILE A 91 -11.43 -11.16 -4.12
N ARG A 92 -12.51 -11.92 -4.11
CA ARG A 92 -12.50 -13.33 -3.65
C ARG A 92 -11.56 -14.23 -4.45
N GLU A 93 -11.29 -13.89 -5.71
CA GLU A 93 -10.39 -14.64 -6.59
C GLU A 93 -8.91 -14.27 -6.37
N LEU A 94 -8.63 -13.19 -5.64
CA LEU A 94 -7.26 -12.77 -5.34
C LEU A 94 -6.65 -13.68 -4.26
N PRO A 95 -5.37 -14.06 -4.38
CA PRO A 95 -4.66 -14.87 -3.38
C PRO A 95 -4.22 -14.00 -2.20
N ILE A 96 -5.18 -13.35 -1.52
CA ILE A 96 -4.93 -12.49 -0.37
C ILE A 96 -5.60 -13.06 0.88
N GLU A 97 -4.91 -12.97 2.00
CA GLU A 97 -5.42 -13.36 3.31
C GLU A 97 -5.68 -12.11 4.14
N ILE A 98 -6.95 -11.85 4.45
CA ILE A 98 -7.36 -10.69 5.23
C ILE A 98 -7.71 -11.14 6.65
N ASP A 99 -6.87 -10.74 7.60
CA ASP A 99 -7.13 -10.94 9.03
C ASP A 99 -7.90 -9.73 9.59
N LEU A 100 -9.20 -9.93 9.84
CA LEU A 100 -10.07 -8.88 10.40
C LEU A 100 -9.83 -8.61 11.89
N SER A 101 -9.01 -9.40 12.57
CA SER A 101 -8.62 -9.19 13.96
C SER A 101 -7.34 -8.36 14.12
N SER A 102 -6.62 -8.09 13.03
CA SER A 102 -5.40 -7.30 13.02
C SER A 102 -5.64 -5.91 12.43
N ALA A 103 -5.32 -4.86 13.18
CA ALA A 103 -5.44 -3.48 12.72
C ALA A 103 -4.50 -3.17 11.55
N ASP A 104 -3.30 -3.76 11.54
CA ASP A 104 -2.38 -3.67 10.42
C ASP A 104 -2.98 -4.33 9.16
N SER A 105 -3.48 -5.55 9.27
CA SER A 105 -4.11 -6.25 8.15
C SER A 105 -5.31 -5.47 7.61
N VAL A 106 -6.21 -5.00 8.47
CA VAL A 106 -7.39 -4.23 8.07
C VAL A 106 -6.97 -2.95 7.33
N SER A 107 -6.04 -2.18 7.91
CA SER A 107 -5.64 -0.88 7.34
C SER A 107 -4.89 -1.02 6.02
N TYR A 108 -3.99 -1.99 5.89
CA TYR A 108 -3.25 -2.22 4.64
C TYR A 108 -4.14 -2.76 3.51
N HIS A 109 -5.03 -3.70 3.81
CA HIS A 109 -5.94 -4.23 2.79
C HIS A 109 -6.95 -3.18 2.32
N LEU A 110 -7.50 -2.36 3.23
CA LEU A 110 -8.34 -1.23 2.82
C LEU A 110 -7.58 -0.27 1.90
N GLY A 111 -6.38 0.15 2.28
CA GLY A 111 -5.55 1.03 1.46
C GLY A 111 -5.21 0.46 0.09
N GLY A 112 -5.06 -0.87 -0.01
CA GLY A 112 -4.81 -1.57 -1.27
C GLY A 112 -6.04 -1.74 -2.16
N LEU A 113 -7.20 -2.03 -1.57
CA LEU A 113 -8.42 -2.40 -2.28
C LEU A 113 -9.32 -1.23 -2.66
N ILE A 114 -9.26 -0.12 -1.92
CA ILE A 114 -10.03 1.09 -2.24
C ILE A 114 -9.34 1.87 -3.37
N PRO A 115 -10.10 2.48 -4.30
CA PRO A 115 -9.55 3.24 -5.41
C PRO A 115 -9.05 4.61 -4.97
N LEU A 116 -7.97 4.64 -4.22
CA LEU A 116 -7.29 5.84 -3.75
C LEU A 116 -6.28 6.36 -4.78
N THR A 117 -5.98 7.65 -4.70
CA THR A 117 -4.90 8.23 -5.50
C THR A 117 -3.52 7.70 -5.05
N PRO A 118 -2.48 7.73 -5.90
CA PRO A 118 -1.12 7.36 -5.48
C PRO A 118 -0.61 8.17 -4.28
N LEU A 119 -0.99 9.44 -4.19
CA LEU A 119 -0.63 10.30 -3.05
C LEU A 119 -1.30 9.83 -1.75
N ASP A 120 -2.59 9.49 -1.79
CA ASP A 120 -3.31 8.97 -0.62
C ASP A 120 -2.73 7.62 -0.17
N LYS A 121 -2.40 6.75 -1.13
CA LYS A 121 -1.73 5.47 -0.83
C LYS A 121 -0.36 5.68 -0.20
N GLN A 122 0.41 6.66 -0.66
CA GLN A 122 1.68 7.01 -0.04
C GLN A 122 1.47 7.57 1.37
N LEU A 123 0.46 8.42 1.58
CA LEU A 123 0.12 8.95 2.90
C LEU A 123 -0.19 7.83 3.91
N LEU A 124 -0.91 6.80 3.47
CA LEU A 124 -1.18 5.61 4.29
C LEU A 124 0.10 4.82 4.58
N LEU A 125 1.00 4.70 3.60
CA LEU A 125 2.26 4.00 3.77
C LEU A 125 3.21 4.75 4.72
N ASP A 126 3.18 6.08 4.70
CA ASP A 126 3.99 6.95 5.56
C ASP A 126 3.46 7.02 7.01
N ALA A 127 2.24 6.58 7.27
CA ALA A 127 1.63 6.63 8.58
C ALA A 127 2.46 5.87 9.63
N PHE A 128 2.55 6.42 10.83
CA PHE A 128 3.39 5.87 11.90
C PHE A 128 2.95 4.46 12.33
N ASP A 129 1.64 4.27 12.52
CA ASP A 129 1.05 3.01 12.99
C ASP A 129 -0.33 2.74 12.36
N ALA A 130 -0.91 1.60 12.70
CA ALA A 130 -2.25 1.21 12.25
C ALA A 130 -3.33 2.20 12.67
N GLY A 131 -3.22 2.82 13.85
CA GLY A 131 -4.18 3.82 14.32
C GLY A 131 -4.20 5.06 13.43
N GLN A 132 -3.03 5.55 13.07
CA GLN A 132 -2.93 6.68 12.14
C GLN A 132 -3.45 6.31 10.75
N ARG A 133 -3.14 5.10 10.23
CA ARG A 133 -3.68 4.62 8.96
C ARG A 133 -5.20 4.54 8.96
N LEU A 134 -5.80 3.99 10.00
CA LEU A 134 -7.26 3.88 10.11
C LEU A 134 -7.94 5.25 10.20
N ASN A 135 -7.35 6.21 10.92
CA ASN A 135 -7.85 7.58 10.94
C ASN A 135 -7.81 8.26 9.56
N ILE A 136 -6.73 8.08 8.82
CA ILE A 136 -6.60 8.60 7.45
C ILE A 136 -7.66 7.95 6.54
N LEU A 137 -7.80 6.62 6.59
CA LEU A 137 -8.79 5.87 5.81
C LEU A 137 -10.22 6.32 6.09
N SER A 138 -10.57 6.55 7.37
CA SER A 138 -11.90 7.03 7.73
C SER A 138 -12.22 8.34 7.03
N ARG A 139 -11.31 9.31 7.06
CA ARG A 139 -11.49 10.60 6.35
C ARG A 139 -11.60 10.44 4.84
N LEU A 140 -10.72 9.65 4.23
CA LEU A 140 -10.72 9.44 2.78
C LEU A 140 -12.01 8.76 2.30
N ILE A 141 -12.54 7.82 3.06
CA ILE A 141 -13.81 7.14 2.73
C ILE A 141 -15.00 8.09 2.86
N GLU A 142 -15.02 8.94 3.87
CA GLU A 142 -16.03 9.98 4.03
C GLU A 142 -16.03 10.97 2.85
N GLU A 143 -14.84 11.41 2.42
CA GLU A 143 -14.69 12.30 1.26
C GLU A 143 -15.23 11.63 -0.01
N ILE A 144 -14.82 10.40 -0.31
CA ILE A 144 -15.30 9.63 -1.49
C ILE A 144 -16.82 9.43 -1.45
N SER A 145 -17.38 9.22 -0.25
CA SER A 145 -18.81 9.01 -0.07
C SER A 145 -19.62 10.30 -0.25
N SER A 146 -19.04 11.45 0.11
CA SER A 146 -19.68 12.76 -0.02
C SER A 146 -19.62 13.32 -1.46
N GLU A 147 -18.64 12.91 -2.27
CA GLU A 147 -18.49 13.32 -3.67
C GLU A 147 -19.42 12.58 -4.64
N LYS A 148 -20.12 11.53 -4.21
CA LYS A 148 -21.16 10.90 -5.04
C LYS A 148 -22.36 11.83 -5.11
N PRO A 149 -22.70 12.42 -6.29
CA PRO A 149 -23.91 13.20 -6.42
C PRO A 149 -25.11 12.30 -6.12
N SER A 150 -25.98 12.77 -5.24
CA SER A 150 -27.30 12.18 -5.05
C SER A 150 -28.04 12.23 -6.40
N THR A 151 -28.17 11.09 -7.04
CA THR A 151 -29.14 10.90 -8.13
C THR A 151 -30.46 10.52 -7.56
#